data_dbe4254c950b075c8b83a7a8150cc900
#
_entry.id   dbe4254c950b075c8b83a7a8150cc900
#
_cell.length_a   1.000
_cell.length_b   1.000
_cell.length_c   1.000
_cell.angle_alpha   90.00
_cell.angle_beta   90.00
_cell.angle_gamma   90.00
#
_symmetry.space_group_name_H-M   'P 1'
#
loop_
_entity.id
_entity.type
_entity.pdbx_description
1 polymer ?
#
loop_
_entity_poly.entity_id
_entity_poly.type
_entity_poly.pdbx_seq_one_letter_code
_entity_poly.pdbx_strand_id
1 'polypeptide(L)'
;KLIELSDYLKEEPRASDLIFICTHNSRRSHLSQVWAQTAADWYSVRNITTFSGGTEATAFNPRAVAALKRAGFDIHRPEGSNPKYIVRNGINRKELICFSKKYSDESNPQSGFVAVMTCSDADQRCPIVSGARARFSLPYVDPKEADDTDQEQA
;
A
#
# COMPACT_ATOMS: atom_id res chain seq x y z
N LYS A 1 15.45 -7.42 -5.14
CA LYS A 1 14.47 -7.07 -4.08
C LYS A 1 13.03 -7.48 -4.45
N LEU A 2 12.47 -7.07 -5.60
CA LEU A 2 11.15 -7.57 -6.04
C LEU A 2 11.17 -9.08 -6.29
N ILE A 3 12.25 -9.59 -6.89
CA ILE A 3 12.46 -11.03 -7.11
C ILE A 3 12.51 -11.77 -5.77
N GLU A 4 13.25 -11.27 -4.79
CA GLU A 4 13.35 -11.85 -3.44
C GLU A 4 11.98 -11.94 -2.75
N LEU A 5 11.17 -10.89 -2.85
CA LEU A 5 9.79 -10.90 -2.35
C LEU A 5 8.94 -11.93 -3.11
N SER A 6 9.05 -11.96 -4.44
CA SER A 6 8.32 -12.91 -5.27
C SER A 6 8.67 -14.35 -4.96
N ASP A 7 9.96 -14.65 -4.82
CA ASP A 7 10.44 -16.01 -4.51
C ASP A 7 9.99 -16.43 -3.11
N TYR A 8 10.09 -15.54 -2.11
CA TYR A 8 9.56 -15.79 -0.78
C TYR A 8 8.06 -16.12 -0.80
N LEU A 9 7.26 -15.35 -1.55
CA LEU A 9 5.81 -15.58 -1.64
C LEU A 9 5.43 -16.86 -2.39
N LYS A 10 6.25 -17.32 -3.34
CA LYS A 10 6.04 -18.59 -4.06
C LYS A 10 6.33 -19.79 -3.17
N GLU A 11 7.32 -19.69 -2.29
CA GLU A 11 7.72 -20.75 -1.36
C GLU A 11 6.75 -20.87 -0.17
N GLU A 12 5.93 -19.84 0.08
CA GLU A 12 4.98 -19.84 1.19
C GLU A 12 3.69 -20.57 0.82
N PRO A 13 3.39 -21.69 1.50
CA PRO A 13 2.18 -22.47 1.19
C PRO A 13 0.89 -21.82 1.71
N ARG A 14 1.00 -20.80 2.57
CA ARG A 14 -0.15 -20.12 3.18
C ARG A 14 -0.51 -18.85 2.44
N ALA A 15 -1.75 -18.43 2.63
CA ALA A 15 -2.17 -17.10 2.23
C ALA A 15 -1.29 -16.03 2.89
N SER A 16 -0.94 -14.99 2.14
CA SER A 16 -0.02 -13.94 2.57
C SER A 16 -0.72 -12.59 2.59
N ASP A 17 -0.78 -12.00 3.77
CA ASP A 17 -1.14 -10.61 3.94
C ASP A 17 0.11 -9.73 3.79
N LEU A 18 0.10 -8.78 2.87
CA LEU A 18 1.18 -7.83 2.65
C LEU A 18 0.78 -6.47 3.19
N ILE A 19 1.55 -5.91 4.11
CA ILE A 19 1.37 -4.52 4.54
C ILE A 19 2.46 -3.66 3.92
N PHE A 20 2.07 -2.75 3.04
CA PHE A 20 2.97 -1.73 2.48
C PHE A 20 3.09 -0.57 3.45
N ILE A 21 4.31 -0.22 3.84
CA ILE A 21 4.58 0.73 4.92
C ILE A 21 5.44 1.89 4.39
N CYS A 22 4.99 3.11 4.63
CA CYS A 22 5.79 4.33 4.47
C CYS A 22 5.70 5.17 5.75
N THR A 23 6.23 6.39 5.78
CA THR A 23 6.17 7.23 6.98
C THR A 23 4.72 7.61 7.32
N HIS A 24 3.99 8.26 6.42
CA HIS A 24 2.70 8.90 6.72
C HIS A 24 1.47 8.12 6.26
N ASN A 25 1.63 6.96 5.61
CA ASN A 25 0.53 6.26 4.91
C ASN A 25 -0.33 7.24 4.08
N SER A 26 0.33 8.04 3.25
CA SER A 26 -0.30 9.12 2.49
C SER A 26 -0.25 8.89 0.98
N ARG A 27 0.87 8.41 0.43
CA ARG A 27 1.08 8.20 -1.01
C ARG A 27 1.62 6.80 -1.31
N ARG A 28 2.94 6.58 -1.14
CA ARG A 28 3.68 5.36 -1.57
C ARG A 28 3.03 4.07 -1.11
N SER A 29 2.71 3.94 0.15
CA SER A 29 2.10 2.72 0.70
C SER A 29 0.69 2.47 0.16
N HIS A 30 -0.14 3.51 -0.03
CA HIS A 30 -1.46 3.36 -0.66
C HIS A 30 -1.35 2.95 -2.12
N LEU A 31 -0.50 3.64 -2.90
CA LEU A 31 -0.29 3.29 -4.30
C LEU A 31 0.21 1.85 -4.43
N SER A 32 1.19 1.45 -3.59
CA SER A 32 1.70 0.07 -3.58
C SER A 32 0.61 -0.95 -3.22
N GLN A 33 -0.21 -0.69 -2.20
CA GLN A 33 -1.34 -1.56 -1.84
C GLN A 33 -2.29 -1.77 -3.02
N VAL A 34 -2.75 -0.66 -3.62
CA VAL A 34 -3.76 -0.69 -4.68
C VAL A 34 -3.22 -1.41 -5.91
N TRP A 35 -2.01 -1.07 -6.37
CA TRP A 35 -1.41 -1.70 -7.54
C TRP A 35 -1.04 -3.16 -7.31
N ALA A 36 -0.53 -3.53 -6.13
CA ALA A 36 -0.21 -4.92 -5.82
C ALA A 36 -1.48 -5.80 -5.76
N GLN A 37 -2.57 -5.30 -5.18
CA GLN A 37 -3.85 -6.04 -5.21
C GLN A 37 -4.39 -6.15 -6.63
N THR A 38 -4.29 -5.08 -7.43
CA THR A 38 -4.72 -5.10 -8.83
C THR A 38 -3.92 -6.11 -9.65
N ALA A 39 -2.62 -6.17 -9.45
CA ALA A 39 -1.77 -7.17 -10.12
C ALA A 39 -2.14 -8.60 -9.67
N ALA A 40 -2.35 -8.82 -8.37
CA ALA A 40 -2.78 -10.12 -7.85
C ALA A 40 -4.11 -10.55 -8.46
N ASP A 41 -5.07 -9.64 -8.55
CA ASP A 41 -6.39 -9.91 -9.14
C ASP A 41 -6.28 -10.19 -10.65
N TRP A 42 -5.47 -9.39 -11.36
CA TRP A 42 -5.26 -9.54 -12.81
C TRP A 42 -4.64 -10.89 -13.17
N TYR A 43 -3.62 -11.30 -12.43
CA TYR A 43 -2.93 -12.57 -12.64
C TYR A 43 -3.57 -13.74 -11.91
N SER A 44 -4.75 -13.55 -11.30
CA SER A 44 -5.48 -14.58 -10.54
C SER A 44 -4.68 -15.19 -9.39
N VAL A 45 -3.83 -14.41 -8.74
CA VAL A 45 -3.07 -14.79 -7.54
C VAL A 45 -3.98 -14.63 -6.31
N ARG A 46 -4.64 -15.71 -5.90
CA ARG A 46 -5.73 -15.66 -4.90
C ARG A 46 -5.27 -15.71 -3.44
N ASN A 47 -4.03 -16.05 -3.19
CA ASN A 47 -3.47 -16.21 -1.85
C ASN A 47 -2.77 -14.95 -1.33
N ILE A 48 -2.97 -13.79 -1.97
CA ILE A 48 -2.40 -12.52 -1.55
C ILE A 48 -3.53 -11.54 -1.23
N THR A 49 -3.44 -10.92 -0.05
CA THR A 49 -4.26 -9.77 0.34
C THR A 49 -3.33 -8.61 0.70
N THR A 50 -3.67 -7.40 0.26
CA THR A 50 -2.81 -6.23 0.44
C THR A 50 -3.42 -5.19 1.36
N PHE A 51 -2.57 -4.60 2.18
CA PHE A 51 -2.89 -3.57 3.16
C PHE A 51 -1.89 -2.44 3.06
N SER A 52 -2.17 -1.33 3.71
CA SER A 52 -1.21 -0.24 3.87
C SER A 52 -1.20 0.32 5.28
N GLY A 53 -0.08 0.94 5.64
CA GLY A 53 0.06 1.63 6.90
C GLY A 53 1.24 2.59 6.87
N GLY A 54 1.37 3.38 7.92
CA GLY A 54 2.50 4.26 8.16
C GLY A 54 3.15 4.01 9.50
N THR A 55 4.30 4.60 9.73
CA THR A 55 4.82 4.78 11.09
C THR A 55 4.01 5.85 11.83
N GLU A 56 3.42 6.76 11.05
CA GLU A 56 2.49 7.80 11.46
C GLU A 56 1.23 7.75 10.60
N ALA A 57 0.16 8.45 11.01
CA ALA A 57 -1.06 8.60 10.25
C ALA A 57 -1.32 10.08 9.95
N THR A 58 -1.74 10.38 8.72
CA THR A 58 -2.12 11.73 8.28
C THR A 58 -3.43 11.68 7.48
N ALA A 59 -3.35 11.67 6.15
CA ALA A 59 -4.49 11.46 5.25
C ALA A 59 -4.01 10.86 3.92
N PHE A 60 -4.89 10.14 3.21
CA PHE A 60 -4.62 9.71 1.85
C PHE A 60 -4.52 10.94 0.95
N ASN A 61 -3.36 11.16 0.32
CA ASN A 61 -3.06 12.37 -0.41
C ASN A 61 -3.96 12.55 -1.64
N PRO A 62 -4.60 13.71 -1.83
CA PRO A 62 -5.50 13.94 -2.97
C PRO A 62 -4.85 13.75 -4.34
N ARG A 63 -3.56 14.08 -4.50
CA ARG A 63 -2.82 13.89 -5.76
C ARG A 63 -2.65 12.41 -6.08
N ALA A 64 -2.34 11.58 -5.07
CA ALA A 64 -2.27 10.13 -5.23
C ALA A 64 -3.65 9.53 -5.58
N VAL A 65 -4.73 10.03 -4.97
CA VAL A 65 -6.11 9.66 -5.33
C VAL A 65 -6.41 10.06 -6.77
N ALA A 66 -6.03 11.28 -7.20
CA ALA A 66 -6.22 11.73 -8.56
C ALA A 66 -5.44 10.90 -9.58
N ALA A 67 -4.20 10.49 -9.24
CA ALA A 67 -3.39 9.61 -10.08
C ALA A 67 -4.07 8.24 -10.29
N LEU A 68 -4.61 7.64 -9.23
CA LEU A 68 -5.37 6.38 -9.34
C LEU A 68 -6.63 6.55 -10.19
N LYS A 69 -7.36 7.67 -10.05
CA LYS A 69 -8.52 7.96 -10.92
C LYS A 69 -8.13 8.07 -12.38
N ARG A 70 -7.02 8.76 -12.71
CA ARG A 70 -6.50 8.84 -14.09
C ARG A 70 -6.11 7.45 -14.63
N ALA A 71 -5.62 6.57 -13.76
CA ALA A 71 -5.29 5.18 -14.10
C ALA A 71 -6.53 4.27 -14.27
N GLY A 72 -7.74 4.79 -14.08
CA GLY A 72 -9.00 4.07 -14.31
C GLY A 72 -9.63 3.44 -13.08
N PHE A 73 -9.12 3.72 -11.89
CA PHE A 73 -9.78 3.24 -10.65
C PHE A 73 -11.07 4.02 -10.36
N ASP A 74 -12.13 3.28 -10.00
CA ASP A 74 -13.32 3.89 -9.41
C ASP A 74 -13.08 4.14 -7.92
N ILE A 75 -13.15 5.41 -7.53
CA ILE A 75 -12.84 5.82 -6.16
C ILE A 75 -13.97 6.68 -5.60
N HIS A 76 -14.64 6.15 -4.57
CA HIS A 76 -15.59 6.90 -3.77
C HIS A 76 -14.88 7.49 -2.54
N ARG A 77 -15.09 8.81 -2.32
CA ARG A 77 -14.56 9.56 -1.17
C ARG A 77 -15.69 9.98 -0.25
N PRO A 78 -15.84 9.40 0.95
CA PRO A 78 -16.74 9.93 1.97
C PRO A 78 -16.25 11.29 2.50
N GLU A 79 -17.09 11.96 3.29
CA GLU A 79 -16.71 13.18 3.98
C GLU A 79 -15.73 12.90 5.14
N GLY A 80 -14.97 13.92 5.55
CA GLY A 80 -14.06 13.87 6.68
C GLY A 80 -12.64 14.30 6.36
N SER A 81 -11.83 14.47 7.39
CA SER A 81 -10.41 14.86 7.30
C SER A 81 -9.50 13.70 6.91
N ASN A 82 -9.85 12.49 7.32
CA ASN A 82 -9.17 11.24 6.92
C ASN A 82 -10.22 10.22 6.47
N PRO A 83 -10.89 10.45 5.32
CA PRO A 83 -12.00 9.61 4.88
C PRO A 83 -11.54 8.20 4.51
N LYS A 84 -12.41 7.23 4.74
CA LYS A 84 -12.21 5.84 4.30
C LYS A 84 -12.61 5.70 2.83
N TYR A 85 -11.67 5.96 1.93
CA TYR A 85 -11.90 5.82 0.50
C TYR A 85 -12.22 4.37 0.13
N ILE A 86 -13.21 4.19 -0.74
CA ILE A 86 -13.51 2.90 -1.36
C ILE A 86 -12.89 2.90 -2.76
N VAL A 87 -11.92 2.03 -2.98
CA VAL A 87 -11.18 1.92 -4.24
C VAL A 87 -11.50 0.60 -4.93
N ARG A 88 -11.91 0.64 -6.21
CA ARG A 88 -12.23 -0.53 -7.04
C ARG A 88 -11.37 -0.54 -8.29
N ASN A 89 -10.80 -1.69 -8.62
CA ASN A 89 -10.00 -1.87 -9.84
C ASN A 89 -10.79 -2.37 -11.06
N GLY A 90 -12.09 -2.63 -10.89
CA GLY A 90 -12.96 -3.11 -11.96
C GLY A 90 -12.80 -4.58 -12.37
N ILE A 91 -11.81 -5.31 -11.86
CA ILE A 91 -11.49 -6.69 -12.28
C ILE A 91 -12.42 -7.70 -11.61
N ASN A 92 -12.59 -7.64 -10.30
CA ASN A 92 -13.32 -8.65 -9.52
C ASN A 92 -14.37 -8.07 -8.56
N ARG A 93 -14.70 -6.80 -8.69
CA ARG A 93 -15.58 -6.03 -7.79
C ARG A 93 -15.11 -5.96 -6.32
N LYS A 94 -13.88 -6.38 -6.03
CA LYS A 94 -13.32 -6.26 -4.68
C LYS A 94 -13.10 -4.79 -4.35
N GLU A 95 -13.52 -4.41 -3.16
CA GLU A 95 -13.33 -3.07 -2.62
C GLU A 95 -12.10 -3.05 -1.71
N LEU A 96 -11.23 -2.08 -1.92
CA LEU A 96 -10.15 -1.75 -1.01
C LEU A 96 -10.55 -0.52 -0.20
N ILE A 97 -10.51 -0.65 1.13
CA ILE A 97 -10.74 0.48 2.02
C ILE A 97 -9.40 1.14 2.32
N CYS A 98 -9.21 2.34 1.77
CA CYS A 98 -7.96 3.09 1.88
C CYS A 98 -8.15 4.35 2.71
N PHE A 99 -7.48 4.43 3.84
CA PHE A 99 -7.38 5.62 4.69
C PHE A 99 -6.03 5.63 5.40
N SER A 100 -5.53 6.79 5.76
CA SER A 100 -4.24 6.88 6.44
C SER A 100 -4.35 6.34 7.86
N LYS A 101 -3.47 5.41 8.20
CA LYS A 101 -3.42 4.74 9.49
C LYS A 101 -2.01 4.24 9.80
N LYS A 102 -1.73 3.98 11.05
CA LYS A 102 -0.50 3.28 11.43
C LYS A 102 -0.55 1.83 10.92
N TYR A 103 0.61 1.23 10.66
CA TYR A 103 0.66 -0.18 10.23
C TYR A 103 0.08 -1.14 11.28
N SER A 104 0.12 -0.74 12.58
CA SER A 104 -0.45 -1.48 13.71
C SER A 104 -1.93 -1.19 13.99
N ASP A 105 -2.62 -0.45 13.10
CA ASP A 105 -4.06 -0.20 13.22
C ASP A 105 -4.85 -1.52 13.21
N GLU A 106 -5.92 -1.60 14.01
CA GLU A 106 -6.75 -2.81 14.15
C GLU A 106 -7.36 -3.31 12.83
N SER A 107 -7.52 -2.44 11.84
CA SER A 107 -7.99 -2.81 10.50
C SER A 107 -6.93 -3.49 9.64
N ASN A 108 -5.69 -3.59 10.09
CA ASN A 108 -4.61 -4.33 9.46
C ASN A 108 -4.37 -5.66 10.20
N PRO A 109 -3.78 -6.67 9.54
CA PRO A 109 -3.30 -7.88 10.19
C PRO A 109 -2.34 -7.54 11.33
N GLN A 110 -2.55 -8.13 12.51
CA GLN A 110 -1.76 -7.86 13.71
C GLN A 110 -0.51 -8.74 13.83
N SER A 111 -0.50 -9.89 13.14
CA SER A 111 0.63 -10.82 13.14
C SER A 111 0.68 -11.68 11.88
N GLY A 112 1.85 -12.24 11.59
CA GLY A 112 2.05 -13.18 10.49
C GLY A 112 2.01 -12.55 9.09
N PHE A 113 1.98 -11.24 8.97
CA PHE A 113 2.02 -10.52 7.70
C PHE A 113 3.44 -10.33 7.17
N VAL A 114 3.55 -10.02 5.90
CA VAL A 114 4.80 -9.60 5.25
C VAL A 114 4.82 -8.08 5.19
N ALA A 115 5.83 -7.47 5.81
CA ALA A 115 6.03 -6.02 5.77
C ALA A 115 6.85 -5.63 4.53
N VAL A 116 6.34 -4.69 3.74
CA VAL A 116 7.04 -4.13 2.58
C VAL A 116 7.28 -2.64 2.81
N MET A 117 8.52 -2.26 3.08
CA MET A 117 8.92 -0.88 3.35
C MET A 117 9.05 -0.11 2.05
N THR A 118 8.19 0.89 1.83
CA THR A 118 8.10 1.62 0.55
C THR A 118 8.80 2.98 0.57
N CYS A 119 9.47 3.33 1.66
CA CYS A 119 10.31 4.53 1.72
C CYS A 119 11.52 4.31 2.64
N SER A 120 12.61 5.02 2.35
CA SER A 120 13.86 4.93 3.10
C SER A 120 13.71 5.33 4.56
N ASP A 121 12.93 6.37 4.85
CA ASP A 121 12.74 6.85 6.22
C ASP A 121 12.04 5.82 7.11
N ALA A 122 10.94 5.21 6.62
CA ALA A 122 10.27 4.15 7.36
C ALA A 122 11.16 2.90 7.47
N ASP A 123 11.94 2.61 6.43
CA ASP A 123 12.88 1.50 6.40
C ASP A 123 13.96 1.63 7.49
N GLN A 124 14.52 2.82 7.64
CA GLN A 124 15.56 3.12 8.63
C GLN A 124 15.00 3.23 10.06
N ARG A 125 13.82 3.86 10.23
CA ARG A 125 13.21 4.08 11.55
C ARG A 125 12.54 2.84 12.14
N CYS A 126 12.15 1.90 11.29
CA CYS A 126 11.50 0.65 11.71
C CYS A 126 12.31 -0.56 11.24
N PRO A 127 13.51 -0.82 11.80
CA PRO A 127 14.30 -1.99 11.45
C PRO A 127 13.57 -3.29 11.82
N ILE A 128 12.70 -3.23 12.82
CA ILE A 128 11.81 -4.32 13.24
C ILE A 128 10.37 -3.84 13.13
N VAL A 129 9.55 -4.59 12.39
CA VAL A 129 8.11 -4.36 12.29
C VAL A 129 7.41 -5.41 13.14
N SER A 130 6.84 -4.99 14.27
CA SER A 130 6.17 -5.90 15.19
C SER A 130 5.03 -6.64 14.51
N GLY A 131 4.94 -7.95 14.70
CA GLY A 131 3.95 -8.82 14.09
C GLY A 131 4.30 -9.32 12.69
N ALA A 132 5.26 -8.73 12.00
CA ALA A 132 5.70 -9.20 10.70
C ALA A 132 6.48 -10.52 10.80
N ARG A 133 6.16 -11.48 9.93
CA ARG A 133 6.92 -12.73 9.77
C ARG A 133 8.11 -12.59 8.82
N ALA A 134 8.05 -11.62 7.91
CA ALA A 134 9.12 -11.26 6.99
C ALA A 134 9.05 -9.76 6.67
N ARG A 135 10.19 -9.18 6.28
CA ARG A 135 10.32 -7.77 5.98
C ARG A 135 11.18 -7.56 4.74
N PHE A 136 10.65 -6.79 3.79
CA PHE A 136 11.33 -6.45 2.54
C PHE A 136 11.44 -4.94 2.39
N SER A 137 12.60 -4.46 1.94
CA SER A 137 12.86 -3.05 1.65
C SER A 137 12.75 -2.80 0.16
N LEU A 138 11.72 -2.07 -0.25
CA LEU A 138 11.43 -1.63 -1.62
C LEU A 138 11.21 -0.11 -1.66
N PRO A 139 12.21 0.71 -1.34
CA PRO A 139 12.02 2.15 -1.24
C PRO A 139 11.80 2.76 -2.63
N TYR A 140 10.80 3.62 -2.72
CA TYR A 140 10.50 4.47 -3.87
C TYR A 140 10.83 5.92 -3.52
N VAL A 141 11.24 6.68 -4.53
CA VAL A 141 11.34 8.15 -4.45
C VAL A 141 9.97 8.71 -4.06
N ASP A 142 9.97 9.78 -3.24
CA ASP A 142 8.71 10.37 -2.81
C ASP A 142 8.03 11.08 -3.99
N PRO A 143 6.81 10.69 -4.39
CA PRO A 143 6.08 11.41 -5.43
C PRO A 143 5.89 12.90 -5.13
N LYS A 144 6.07 13.33 -3.88
CA LYS A 144 6.06 14.74 -3.49
C LYS A 144 7.11 15.57 -4.24
N GLU A 145 8.20 14.96 -4.69
CA GLU A 145 9.24 15.66 -5.46
C GLU A 145 8.73 16.18 -6.80
N ALA A 146 7.69 15.55 -7.35
CA ALA A 146 7.03 15.98 -8.58
C ALA A 146 5.88 16.98 -8.36
N ASP A 147 5.49 17.27 -7.12
CA ASP A 147 4.37 18.19 -6.82
C ASP A 147 4.68 19.58 -7.40
N ASP A 148 3.67 20.18 -8.04
CA ASP A 148 3.74 21.52 -8.66
C ASP A 148 4.80 21.64 -9.77
N THR A 149 5.21 20.53 -10.38
CA THR A 149 6.11 20.47 -11.54
C THR A 149 5.42 19.89 -12.77
N ASP A 150 6.04 20.03 -13.94
CA ASP A 150 5.54 19.42 -15.19
C ASP A 150 5.46 17.88 -15.12
N GLN A 151 6.13 17.25 -14.15
CA GLN A 151 6.13 15.81 -13.94
C GLN A 151 5.02 15.31 -12.99
N GLU A 152 4.22 16.20 -12.42
CA GLU A 152 3.16 15.82 -11.47
C GLU A 152 2.14 14.83 -12.04
N GLN A 153 1.92 14.88 -13.35
CA GLN A 153 0.93 14.04 -14.03
C GLN A 153 1.55 12.87 -14.82
N ALA A 154 2.86 12.74 -14.79
CA ALA A 154 3.60 11.68 -15.49
C ALA A 154 3.65 10.33 -14.65
#